data_899089771d7bf6d24a686ce448aec2c4
#
_entry.id   899089771d7bf6d24a686ce448aec2c4
#
_cell.length_a   1.000
_cell.length_b   1.000
_cell.length_c   1.000
_cell.angle_alpha   90.00
_cell.angle_beta   90.00
_cell.angle_gamma   90.00
#
_symmetry.space_group_name_H-M   'P 1'
#
loop_
_entity.id
_entity.type
_entity.pdbx_description
1 polymer ?
#
loop_
_entity_poly.entity_id
_entity_poly.type
_entity_poly.pdbx_seq_one_letter_code
_entity_poly.pdbx_strand_id
1 'polypeptide(L)'
;VFEGALETMEHCSCNDDPQKDGCYKCLYAYRQSQHIGEISRNSAITLLKTILSGKENRTEIKKLAQVDTNHLFDSELEREFVGAFEKLSTAERPIRIHKTLVNEKEGYSLQVGESLWTIEPQVDFDASMGISVKSRPDFVIRPKRTTGNQKPIAVFTDGYYYHKDIVEEDTLKRMAIMFSRKYRVWSLTYKDVHNVFKSQGDYRTETLNSVKMPSGKVYKPAVKSANAESINPEKENGFELLIDYLSIPNAEDLFVTHARSFAMSIVEAA
;
A
#
# COMPACT_ATOMS: atom_id res chain seq x y z
N VAL A 1 -13.64 -21.07 23.86
CA VAL A 1 -14.36 -21.55 22.67
C VAL A 1 -13.41 -22.32 21.74
N PHE A 2 -12.31 -21.75 21.26
CA PHE A 2 -11.39 -22.42 20.32
C PHE A 2 -10.69 -23.64 20.93
N GLU A 3 -10.30 -23.58 22.21
CA GLU A 3 -9.70 -24.72 22.92
C GLU A 3 -10.68 -25.91 23.03
N GLY A 4 -11.93 -25.63 23.39
CA GLY A 4 -12.96 -26.67 23.45
C GLY A 4 -13.34 -27.24 22.08
N ALA A 5 -13.29 -26.39 21.02
CA ALA A 5 -13.50 -26.88 19.65
C ALA A 5 -12.37 -27.81 19.20
N LEU A 6 -11.11 -27.44 19.51
CA LEU A 6 -9.95 -28.27 19.22
C LEU A 6 -10.02 -29.60 19.93
N GLU A 7 -10.30 -29.61 21.25
CA GLU A 7 -10.45 -30.80 22.08
C GLU A 7 -11.55 -31.71 21.54
N THR A 8 -12.70 -31.13 21.15
CA THR A 8 -13.81 -31.89 20.55
C THR A 8 -13.42 -32.60 19.27
N MET A 9 -12.63 -31.93 18.40
CA MET A 9 -12.20 -32.51 17.14
C MET A 9 -11.09 -33.54 17.31
N GLU A 10 -10.17 -33.33 18.25
CA GLU A 10 -9.07 -34.27 18.51
C GLU A 10 -9.54 -35.58 19.19
N HIS A 11 -10.58 -35.52 20.00
CA HIS A 11 -11.08 -36.69 20.77
C HIS A 11 -12.40 -37.24 20.23
N CYS A 12 -12.83 -36.83 19.04
CA CYS A 12 -14.06 -37.37 18.46
C CYS A 12 -13.90 -38.84 18.05
N SER A 13 -14.90 -39.66 18.36
CA SER A 13 -14.91 -41.08 17.97
C SER A 13 -14.83 -41.34 16.45
N CYS A 14 -15.06 -40.33 15.62
CA CYS A 14 -14.86 -40.48 14.18
C CYS A 14 -13.37 -40.51 13.78
N ASN A 15 -12.45 -40.27 14.70
CA ASN A 15 -11.00 -40.40 14.45
C ASN A 15 -10.56 -41.85 14.26
N ASP A 16 -11.35 -42.79 14.79
CA ASP A 16 -11.06 -44.22 14.68
C ASP A 16 -11.34 -44.76 13.27
N ASP A 17 -12.01 -43.97 12.41
CA ASP A 17 -12.31 -44.33 11.03
C ASP A 17 -11.42 -43.52 10.06
N PRO A 18 -10.41 -44.15 9.44
CA PRO A 18 -9.47 -43.43 8.55
C PRO A 18 -10.12 -42.86 7.27
N GLN A 19 -11.35 -43.25 6.95
CA GLN A 19 -12.10 -42.73 5.82
C GLN A 19 -12.91 -41.47 6.15
N LYS A 20 -12.97 -41.08 7.46
CA LYS A 20 -13.72 -39.91 7.90
C LYS A 20 -12.82 -38.76 8.31
N ASP A 21 -12.96 -37.63 7.61
CA ASP A 21 -12.30 -36.39 7.99
C ASP A 21 -13.30 -35.40 8.63
N GLY A 22 -14.00 -35.86 9.64
CA GLY A 22 -14.99 -35.11 10.40
C GLY A 22 -16.36 -35.82 10.49
N CYS A 23 -17.22 -35.34 11.37
CA CYS A 23 -18.61 -35.80 11.49
C CYS A 23 -19.50 -34.69 12.12
N TYR A 24 -20.80 -34.93 12.17
CA TYR A 24 -21.77 -34.00 12.76
C TYR A 24 -21.61 -33.76 14.28
N LYS A 25 -20.81 -34.58 14.97
CA LYS A 25 -20.52 -34.39 16.40
C LYS A 25 -19.36 -33.43 16.63
N CYS A 26 -18.42 -33.29 15.68
CA CYS A 26 -17.21 -32.51 15.87
C CYS A 26 -17.07 -31.30 14.92
N LEU A 27 -17.51 -31.40 13.65
CA LEU A 27 -17.21 -30.39 12.66
C LEU A 27 -18.39 -30.09 11.72
N TYR A 28 -19.14 -31.09 11.25
CA TYR A 28 -20.14 -30.85 10.21
C TYR A 28 -21.42 -30.25 10.79
N ALA A 29 -22.01 -29.30 10.02
CA ALA A 29 -23.32 -28.73 10.32
C ALA A 29 -24.34 -29.11 9.23
N TYR A 30 -25.59 -29.40 9.65
CA TYR A 30 -26.67 -29.78 8.73
C TYR A 30 -26.89 -28.78 7.59
N ARG A 31 -26.71 -27.48 7.85
CA ARG A 31 -26.86 -26.42 6.85
C ARG A 31 -25.75 -26.40 5.80
N GLN A 32 -24.67 -27.14 6.02
CA GLN A 32 -23.50 -27.21 5.13
C GLN A 32 -23.35 -28.58 4.49
N SER A 33 -24.40 -29.40 4.50
CA SER A 33 -24.38 -30.76 3.97
C SER A 33 -23.94 -30.85 2.49
N GLN A 34 -24.18 -29.81 1.71
CA GLN A 34 -23.75 -29.74 0.31
C GLN A 34 -22.25 -29.53 0.12
N HIS A 35 -21.54 -29.07 1.15
CA HIS A 35 -20.10 -28.75 1.14
C HIS A 35 -19.26 -29.68 2.00
N ILE A 36 -19.83 -30.79 2.52
CA ILE A 36 -19.13 -31.72 3.39
C ILE A 36 -17.81 -32.23 2.79
N GLY A 37 -17.77 -32.42 1.46
CA GLY A 37 -16.55 -32.84 0.76
C GLY A 37 -15.43 -31.82 0.71
N GLU A 38 -15.72 -30.57 1.03
CA GLU A 38 -14.76 -29.45 1.08
C GLU A 38 -14.31 -29.13 2.52
N ILE A 39 -14.93 -29.77 3.52
CA ILE A 39 -14.67 -29.51 4.94
C ILE A 39 -13.77 -30.60 5.50
N SER A 40 -12.58 -30.21 5.98
CA SER A 40 -11.57 -31.11 6.54
C SER A 40 -11.36 -30.83 8.04
N ARG A 41 -11.55 -31.87 8.87
CA ARG A 41 -11.24 -31.82 10.29
C ARG A 41 -9.74 -31.61 10.54
N ASN A 42 -8.89 -32.27 9.75
CA ASN A 42 -7.44 -32.16 9.92
C ASN A 42 -6.95 -30.74 9.61
N SER A 43 -7.53 -30.12 8.59
CA SER A 43 -7.25 -28.70 8.28
C SER A 43 -7.76 -27.77 9.37
N ALA A 44 -8.95 -28.04 9.94
CA ALA A 44 -9.52 -27.27 11.04
C ALA A 44 -8.68 -27.39 12.32
N ILE A 45 -8.19 -28.58 12.67
CA ILE A 45 -7.29 -28.82 13.81
C ILE A 45 -5.98 -28.03 13.61
N THR A 46 -5.38 -28.10 12.42
CA THR A 46 -4.14 -27.39 12.11
C THR A 46 -4.32 -25.88 12.26
N LEU A 47 -5.41 -25.33 11.71
CA LEU A 47 -5.76 -23.93 11.83
C LEU A 47 -5.95 -23.50 13.29
N LEU A 48 -6.72 -24.28 14.08
CA LEU A 48 -6.94 -23.98 15.49
C LEU A 48 -5.66 -24.07 16.33
N LYS A 49 -4.77 -25.02 16.05
CA LYS A 49 -3.45 -25.09 16.69
C LYS A 49 -2.62 -23.85 16.39
N THR A 50 -2.61 -23.40 15.14
CA THR A 50 -1.92 -22.18 14.73
C THR A 50 -2.49 -20.95 15.45
N ILE A 51 -3.81 -20.82 15.52
CA ILE A 51 -4.48 -19.72 16.24
C ILE A 51 -4.16 -19.76 17.74
N LEU A 52 -4.13 -20.96 18.34
CA LEU A 52 -3.88 -21.12 19.76
C LEU A 52 -2.41 -20.96 20.15
N SER A 53 -1.46 -21.34 19.26
CA SER A 53 -0.03 -21.10 19.49
C SER A 53 0.32 -19.61 19.48
N GLY A 54 -0.45 -18.77 18.76
CA GLY A 54 -0.34 -17.31 18.81
C GLY A 54 -1.00 -16.65 20.04
N LYS A 55 -1.35 -17.40 21.08
CA LYS A 55 -2.09 -16.89 22.27
C LYS A 55 -1.34 -15.77 23.01
N GLU A 56 -0.02 -15.82 23.02
CA GLU A 56 0.82 -14.80 23.69
C GLU A 56 0.83 -13.45 22.92
N ASN A 57 0.48 -13.48 21.65
CA ASN A 57 0.40 -12.29 20.79
C ASN A 57 -1.03 -11.68 20.76
N ARG A 58 -1.94 -12.15 21.59
CA ARG A 58 -3.33 -11.66 21.60
C ARG A 58 -3.40 -10.33 22.34
N THR A 59 -3.89 -9.34 21.64
CA THR A 59 -4.25 -8.03 22.21
C THR A 59 -5.77 -7.96 22.39
N GLU A 60 -6.23 -7.58 23.57
CA GLU A 60 -7.66 -7.35 23.80
C GLU A 60 -8.08 -6.06 23.10
N ILE A 61 -9.01 -6.17 22.18
CA ILE A 61 -9.54 -5.03 21.43
C ILE A 61 -10.95 -4.68 21.89
N LYS A 62 -11.21 -3.43 22.16
CA LYS A 62 -12.52 -2.94 22.60
C LYS A 62 -13.45 -2.59 21.43
N LYS A 63 -12.92 -2.38 20.23
CA LYS A 63 -13.68 -2.04 19.01
C LYS A 63 -13.11 -2.80 17.81
N LEU A 64 -13.97 -3.23 16.90
CA LEU A 64 -13.57 -3.86 15.62
C LEU A 64 -12.59 -3.01 14.79
N ALA A 65 -12.66 -1.68 14.88
CA ALA A 65 -11.70 -0.76 14.25
C ALA A 65 -10.27 -0.85 14.83
N GLN A 66 -10.06 -1.60 15.92
CA GLN A 66 -8.74 -1.85 16.51
C GLN A 66 -8.16 -3.21 16.09
N VAL A 67 -8.90 -3.97 15.28
CA VAL A 67 -8.38 -5.21 14.69
C VAL A 67 -7.38 -4.80 13.61
N ASP A 68 -6.12 -5.08 13.89
CA ASP A 68 -5.09 -4.98 12.86
C ASP A 68 -5.27 -6.15 11.88
N THR A 69 -6.14 -5.94 10.89
CA THR A 69 -6.39 -6.90 9.80
C THR A 69 -5.26 -6.85 8.77
N ASN A 70 -4.21 -6.09 9.04
CA ASN A 70 -3.24 -5.63 8.09
C ASN A 70 -2.37 -6.76 7.49
N HIS A 71 -2.03 -7.83 8.22
CA HIS A 71 -1.07 -8.81 7.68
C HIS A 71 -1.49 -9.51 6.38
N LEU A 72 -2.79 -9.74 6.15
CA LEU A 72 -3.25 -10.32 4.87
C LEU A 72 -3.40 -9.24 3.79
N PHE A 73 -3.91 -8.06 4.15
CA PHE A 73 -4.04 -6.93 3.25
C PHE A 73 -2.69 -6.33 2.90
N ASP A 74 -1.78 -6.22 3.85
CA ASP A 74 -0.42 -5.73 3.65
C ASP A 74 0.34 -6.60 2.64
N SER A 75 0.23 -7.91 2.73
CA SER A 75 0.87 -8.83 1.77
C SER A 75 0.26 -8.75 0.36
N GLU A 76 -1.05 -8.51 0.25
CA GLU A 76 -1.72 -8.32 -1.04
C GLU A 76 -1.36 -6.97 -1.65
N LEU A 77 -1.43 -5.90 -0.86
CA LEU A 77 -1.04 -4.56 -1.27
C LEU A 77 0.42 -4.51 -1.68
N GLU A 78 1.32 -5.14 -0.92
CA GLU A 78 2.74 -5.24 -1.25
C GLU A 78 2.96 -5.95 -2.58
N ARG A 79 2.28 -7.06 -2.81
CA ARG A 79 2.34 -7.79 -4.08
C ARG A 79 1.84 -6.95 -5.26
N GLU A 80 0.72 -6.24 -5.08
CA GLU A 80 0.15 -5.39 -6.13
C GLU A 80 1.03 -4.17 -6.39
N PHE A 81 1.56 -3.54 -5.33
CA PHE A 81 2.47 -2.41 -5.45
C PHE A 81 3.75 -2.78 -6.21
N VAL A 82 4.38 -3.89 -5.85
CA VAL A 82 5.57 -4.40 -6.53
C VAL A 82 5.25 -4.78 -7.98
N GLY A 83 4.16 -5.50 -8.21
CA GLY A 83 3.75 -5.92 -9.54
C GLY A 83 3.35 -4.76 -10.46
N ALA A 84 2.84 -3.65 -9.90
CA ALA A 84 2.51 -2.45 -10.66
C ALA A 84 3.77 -1.80 -11.27
N PHE A 85 4.92 -1.85 -10.60
CA PHE A 85 6.20 -1.41 -11.18
C PHE A 85 6.56 -2.23 -12.42
N GLU A 86 6.43 -3.54 -12.37
CA GLU A 86 6.74 -4.42 -13.50
C GLU A 86 5.83 -4.16 -14.69
N LYS A 87 4.54 -3.84 -14.44
CA LYS A 87 3.55 -3.55 -15.49
C LYS A 87 3.85 -2.27 -16.27
N LEU A 88 4.46 -1.29 -15.64
CA LEU A 88 4.81 0.00 -16.28
C LEU A 88 6.23 0.01 -16.89
N SER A 89 6.91 -1.14 -16.91
CA SER A 89 8.20 -1.27 -17.58
C SER A 89 8.04 -1.20 -19.10
N THR A 90 8.80 -0.32 -19.73
CA THR A 90 8.86 -0.18 -21.20
C THR A 90 10.31 -0.32 -21.70
N ALA A 91 10.50 -0.40 -23.02
CA ALA A 91 11.83 -0.45 -23.60
C ALA A 91 12.60 0.86 -23.39
N GLU A 92 11.89 2.00 -23.42
CA GLU A 92 12.45 3.35 -23.21
C GLU A 92 12.72 3.62 -21.73
N ARG A 93 11.93 3.02 -20.83
CA ARG A 93 12.05 3.15 -19.40
C ARG A 93 11.96 1.78 -18.73
N PRO A 94 13.05 1.02 -18.74
CA PRO A 94 13.06 -0.30 -18.12
C PRO A 94 12.96 -0.19 -16.60
N ILE A 95 12.06 -0.99 -16.00
CA ILE A 95 11.90 -1.09 -14.55
C ILE A 95 12.29 -2.49 -14.13
N ARG A 96 13.15 -2.58 -13.12
CA ARG A 96 13.57 -3.85 -12.51
C ARG A 96 13.38 -3.78 -11.01
N ILE A 97 12.65 -4.73 -10.46
CA ILE A 97 12.41 -4.84 -9.03
C ILE A 97 12.69 -6.26 -8.58
N HIS A 98 13.38 -6.43 -7.46
CA HIS A 98 13.66 -7.73 -6.88
C HIS A 98 13.78 -7.67 -5.37
N LYS A 99 13.37 -8.71 -4.69
CA LYS A 99 13.51 -8.85 -3.24
C LYS A 99 14.98 -8.80 -2.82
N THR A 100 15.26 -8.12 -1.72
CA THR A 100 16.57 -8.02 -1.12
C THR A 100 16.44 -7.69 0.37
N LEU A 101 17.52 -7.72 1.10
CA LEU A 101 17.57 -7.18 2.46
C LEU A 101 17.89 -5.68 2.41
N VAL A 102 17.08 -4.90 3.07
CA VAL A 102 17.27 -3.46 3.27
C VAL A 102 17.23 -3.20 4.78
N ASN A 103 18.30 -2.67 5.34
CA ASN A 103 18.42 -2.46 6.79
C ASN A 103 18.10 -3.74 7.62
N GLU A 104 18.61 -4.90 7.18
CA GLU A 104 18.41 -6.23 7.80
C GLU A 104 16.98 -6.77 7.77
N LYS A 105 16.06 -6.11 7.07
CA LYS A 105 14.68 -6.53 6.88
C LYS A 105 14.40 -6.85 5.42
N GLU A 106 13.34 -7.62 5.18
CA GLU A 106 12.86 -7.83 3.81
C GLU A 106 12.43 -6.51 3.18
N GLY A 107 12.85 -6.31 1.95
CA GLY A 107 12.53 -5.15 1.15
C GLY A 107 12.85 -5.40 -0.32
N TYR A 108 12.94 -4.34 -1.12
CA TYR A 108 13.18 -4.45 -2.55
C TYR A 108 14.27 -3.52 -3.03
N SER A 109 15.05 -3.98 -3.99
CA SER A 109 15.87 -3.13 -4.84
C SER A 109 15.06 -2.79 -6.09
N LEU A 110 14.96 -1.50 -6.39
CA LEU A 110 14.22 -0.96 -7.52
C LEU A 110 15.16 -0.17 -8.43
N GLN A 111 15.10 -0.45 -9.72
CA GLN A 111 15.70 0.35 -10.77
C GLN A 111 14.59 0.89 -11.67
N VAL A 112 14.59 2.20 -11.92
CA VAL A 112 13.68 2.87 -12.85
C VAL A 112 14.56 3.68 -13.83
N GLY A 113 14.68 3.20 -15.07
CA GLY A 113 15.66 3.73 -16.00
C GLY A 113 17.08 3.59 -15.45
N GLU A 114 17.77 4.71 -15.27
CA GLU A 114 19.12 4.77 -14.69
C GLU A 114 19.14 4.97 -13.16
N SER A 115 18.00 5.31 -12.58
CA SER A 115 17.87 5.62 -11.15
C SER A 115 17.73 4.35 -10.30
N LEU A 116 18.45 4.31 -9.17
CA LEU A 116 18.47 3.17 -8.25
C LEU A 116 17.88 3.55 -6.90
N TRP A 117 16.96 2.73 -6.42
CA TRP A 117 16.20 2.93 -5.20
C TRP A 117 16.14 1.65 -4.35
N THR A 118 15.77 1.80 -3.09
CA THR A 118 15.32 0.69 -2.23
C THR A 118 13.89 0.97 -1.78
N ILE A 119 13.10 -0.08 -1.58
CA ILE A 119 11.77 -0.01 -1.00
C ILE A 119 11.77 -0.81 0.30
N GLU A 120 11.36 -0.18 1.37
CA GLU A 120 11.17 -0.79 2.68
C GLU A 120 9.67 -0.76 3.01
N PRO A 121 9.00 -1.94 3.16
CA PRO A 121 7.62 -1.96 3.62
C PRO A 121 7.52 -1.57 5.10
N GLN A 122 6.44 -0.89 5.47
CA GLN A 122 5.99 -0.70 6.84
C GLN A 122 7.03 -0.20 7.86
N VAL A 123 7.70 0.91 7.54
CA VAL A 123 8.69 1.53 8.41
C VAL A 123 8.00 2.39 9.47
N ASP A 124 8.27 2.12 10.75
CA ASP A 124 7.78 2.97 11.83
C ASP A 124 8.54 4.30 11.87
N PHE A 125 7.80 5.40 11.82
CA PHE A 125 8.30 6.76 11.97
C PHE A 125 7.93 7.32 13.35
N ASP A 126 8.92 7.90 14.03
CA ASP A 126 8.74 8.46 15.36
C ASP A 126 9.66 9.68 15.63
N ALA A 127 9.67 10.12 16.87
CA ALA A 127 10.45 11.27 17.31
C ALA A 127 11.97 11.08 17.16
N SER A 128 12.49 9.83 17.21
CA SER A 128 13.92 9.55 17.00
C SER A 128 14.36 9.88 15.58
N MET A 129 13.44 9.76 14.62
CA MET A 129 13.63 10.15 13.22
C MET A 129 13.35 11.64 12.97
N GLY A 130 12.94 12.38 13.99
CA GLY A 130 12.58 13.80 13.94
C GLY A 130 11.17 14.03 13.38
N ILE A 131 10.29 13.06 13.51
CA ILE A 131 8.88 13.14 13.10
C ILE A 131 8.03 13.22 14.36
N SER A 132 7.28 14.31 14.52
CA SER A 132 6.57 14.64 15.77
C SER A 132 5.35 13.77 16.06
N VAL A 133 4.79 13.12 15.04
CA VAL A 133 3.62 12.24 15.15
C VAL A 133 4.01 10.85 14.70
N LYS A 134 3.83 9.85 15.56
CA LYS A 134 4.08 8.46 15.21
C LYS A 134 3.22 8.05 14.01
N SER A 135 3.86 7.49 12.99
CA SER A 135 3.21 7.09 11.76
C SER A 135 3.92 5.89 11.13
N ARG A 136 3.21 5.16 10.27
CA ARG A 136 3.75 3.99 9.58
C ARG A 136 3.28 4.03 8.13
N PRO A 137 4.08 4.61 7.21
CA PRO A 137 3.80 4.54 5.79
C PRO A 137 3.84 3.08 5.31
N ASP A 138 3.04 2.77 4.29
CA ASP A 138 3.01 1.43 3.70
C ASP A 138 4.35 1.07 3.08
N PHE A 139 5.01 2.06 2.45
CA PHE A 139 6.35 1.89 1.88
C PHE A 139 7.21 3.12 2.09
N VAL A 140 8.51 2.91 2.23
CA VAL A 140 9.51 3.98 2.18
C VAL A 140 10.47 3.70 1.03
N ILE A 141 10.51 4.60 0.05
CA ILE A 141 11.39 4.51 -1.11
C ILE A 141 12.59 5.42 -0.87
N ARG A 142 13.81 4.85 -0.88
CA ARG A 142 15.05 5.60 -0.63
C ARG A 142 15.98 5.53 -1.84
N PRO A 143 16.60 6.66 -2.25
CA PRO A 143 17.60 6.63 -3.30
C PRO A 143 18.86 5.87 -2.80
N LYS A 144 19.40 4.95 -3.63
CA LYS A 144 20.67 4.26 -3.32
C LYS A 144 21.89 5.16 -3.47
N ARG A 145 21.79 6.15 -4.34
CA ARG A 145 22.81 7.18 -4.53
C ARG A 145 22.11 8.54 -4.51
N THR A 146 22.51 9.38 -3.59
CA THR A 146 22.04 10.77 -3.54
C THR A 146 22.77 11.59 -4.61
N THR A 147 22.23 11.63 -5.80
CA THR A 147 22.62 12.60 -6.82
C THR A 147 21.64 13.76 -6.74
N GLY A 148 22.02 14.88 -6.16
CA GLY A 148 21.15 16.05 -6.02
C GLY A 148 20.26 16.06 -4.76
N ASN A 149 19.12 16.74 -4.85
CA ASN A 149 18.18 16.99 -3.74
C ASN A 149 17.12 15.86 -3.53
N GLN A 150 17.35 14.66 -4.06
CA GLN A 150 16.40 13.56 -3.93
C GLN A 150 16.26 13.12 -2.47
N LYS A 151 15.05 13.22 -1.94
CA LYS A 151 14.71 12.78 -0.58
C LYS A 151 14.03 11.41 -0.61
N PRO A 152 14.12 10.64 0.49
CA PRO A 152 13.28 9.48 0.68
C PRO A 152 11.80 9.85 0.59
N ILE A 153 10.99 8.92 0.10
CA ILE A 153 9.55 9.10 -0.11
C ILE A 153 8.81 8.16 0.85
N ALA A 154 7.94 8.71 1.68
CA ALA A 154 6.97 7.96 2.47
C ALA A 154 5.70 7.81 1.64
N VAL A 155 5.38 6.58 1.23
CA VAL A 155 4.22 6.26 0.41
C VAL A 155 3.10 5.73 1.30
N PHE A 156 1.90 6.30 1.14
CA PHE A 156 0.65 5.86 1.75
C PHE A 156 -0.32 5.44 0.66
N THR A 157 -0.99 4.31 0.86
CA THR A 157 -2.01 3.80 -0.05
C THR A 157 -3.37 3.82 0.65
N ASP A 158 -4.22 4.76 0.27
CA ASP A 158 -5.47 4.99 0.96
C ASP A 158 -6.61 4.16 0.35
N GLY A 159 -7.25 3.32 1.16
CA GLY A 159 -8.52 2.69 0.83
C GLY A 159 -9.69 3.56 1.28
N TYR A 160 -10.49 4.09 0.33
CA TYR A 160 -11.62 4.98 0.62
C TYR A 160 -12.57 4.46 1.71
N TYR A 161 -12.81 3.16 1.76
CA TYR A 161 -13.74 2.55 2.73
C TYR A 161 -13.19 2.47 4.15
N TYR A 162 -11.88 2.49 4.33
CA TYR A 162 -11.23 2.30 5.63
C TYR A 162 -10.83 3.61 6.31
N HIS A 163 -10.70 4.71 5.56
CA HIS A 163 -10.12 5.97 6.06
C HIS A 163 -11.12 7.11 6.22
N LYS A 164 -12.40 6.91 5.89
CA LYS A 164 -13.41 7.98 5.90
C LYS A 164 -13.55 8.68 7.27
N ASP A 165 -13.39 7.93 8.35
CA ASP A 165 -13.59 8.44 9.72
C ASP A 165 -12.27 8.88 10.40
N ILE A 166 -11.10 8.72 9.75
CA ILE A 166 -9.77 9.02 10.29
C ILE A 166 -8.95 9.99 9.43
N VAL A 167 -9.59 10.66 8.48
CA VAL A 167 -8.94 11.60 7.53
C VAL A 167 -8.11 12.66 8.24
N GLU A 168 -8.60 13.19 9.36
CA GLU A 168 -7.91 14.22 10.14
C GLU A 168 -6.61 13.69 10.74
N GLU A 169 -6.64 12.50 11.35
CA GLU A 169 -5.46 11.87 11.95
C GLU A 169 -4.41 11.54 10.88
N ASP A 170 -4.82 10.97 9.75
CA ASP A 170 -3.93 10.65 8.64
C ASP A 170 -3.32 11.89 8.01
N THR A 171 -4.08 12.98 7.93
CA THR A 171 -3.57 14.27 7.48
C THR A 171 -2.49 14.79 8.43
N LEU A 172 -2.70 14.74 9.75
CA LEU A 172 -1.72 15.17 10.75
C LEU A 172 -0.43 14.36 10.68
N LYS A 173 -0.52 13.03 10.49
CA LYS A 173 0.64 12.15 10.30
C LYS A 173 1.47 12.57 9.09
N ARG A 174 0.81 12.78 7.94
CA ARG A 174 1.47 13.22 6.70
C ARG A 174 2.10 14.59 6.83
N MET A 175 1.39 15.54 7.45
CA MET A 175 1.93 16.88 7.72
C MET A 175 3.17 16.83 8.62
N ALA A 176 3.19 16.00 9.67
CA ALA A 176 4.34 15.84 10.54
C ALA A 176 5.58 15.33 9.77
N ILE A 177 5.38 14.38 8.84
CA ILE A 177 6.45 13.89 7.96
C ILE A 177 6.95 15.01 7.04
N MET A 178 6.04 15.75 6.41
CA MET A 178 6.39 16.87 5.51
C MET A 178 7.14 17.98 6.25
N PHE A 179 6.70 18.36 7.46
CA PHE A 179 7.35 19.37 8.27
C PHE A 179 8.73 18.97 8.78
N SER A 180 9.02 17.67 8.90
CA SER A 180 10.37 17.19 9.20
C SER A 180 11.39 17.59 8.12
N ARG A 181 10.95 17.86 6.91
CA ARG A 181 11.74 18.14 5.70
C ARG A 181 12.72 17.03 5.28
N LYS A 182 12.66 15.87 5.96
CA LYS A 182 13.54 14.72 5.70
C LYS A 182 12.99 13.81 4.62
N TYR A 183 11.67 13.79 4.44
CA TYR A 183 10.94 12.90 3.54
C TYR A 183 10.02 13.69 2.62
N ARG A 184 9.68 13.10 1.48
CA ARG A 184 8.50 13.45 0.70
C ARG A 184 7.35 12.52 1.09
N VAL A 185 6.13 13.02 1.03
CA VAL A 185 4.93 12.22 1.21
C VAL A 185 4.29 11.98 -0.16
N TRP A 186 3.96 10.73 -0.44
CA TRP A 186 3.25 10.34 -1.65
C TRP A 186 2.00 9.59 -1.26
N SER A 187 0.83 10.12 -1.60
CA SER A 187 -0.44 9.46 -1.34
C SER A 187 -0.96 8.85 -2.63
N LEU A 188 -1.26 7.55 -2.56
CA LEU A 188 -1.90 6.79 -3.61
C LEU A 188 -3.26 6.32 -3.12
N THR A 189 -4.24 6.21 -3.99
CA THR A 189 -5.41 5.42 -3.68
C THR A 189 -5.12 3.95 -3.93
N TYR A 190 -5.83 3.05 -3.24
CA TYR A 190 -5.77 1.62 -3.56
C TYR A 190 -6.01 1.37 -5.05
N LYS A 191 -6.92 2.12 -5.67
CA LYS A 191 -7.24 2.00 -7.09
C LYS A 191 -6.09 2.41 -8.02
N ASP A 192 -5.27 3.40 -7.64
CA ASP A 192 -4.08 3.79 -8.42
C ASP A 192 -3.13 2.60 -8.59
N VAL A 193 -2.96 1.80 -7.54
CA VAL A 193 -2.09 0.62 -7.56
C VAL A 193 -2.78 -0.56 -8.25
N HIS A 194 -4.00 -0.90 -7.81
CA HIS A 194 -4.75 -2.06 -8.27
C HIS A 194 -5.04 -2.03 -9.77
N ASN A 195 -5.48 -0.89 -10.30
CA ASN A 195 -5.81 -0.75 -11.71
C ASN A 195 -4.59 -0.90 -12.61
N VAL A 196 -3.43 -0.36 -12.20
CA VAL A 196 -2.17 -0.57 -12.90
C VAL A 196 -1.75 -2.04 -12.85
N PHE A 197 -1.79 -2.65 -11.67
CA PHE A 197 -1.42 -4.05 -11.48
C PHE A 197 -2.30 -5.00 -12.33
N LYS A 198 -3.60 -4.78 -12.35
CA LYS A 198 -4.55 -5.57 -13.16
C LYS A 198 -4.52 -5.22 -14.64
N SER A 199 -3.93 -4.09 -15.03
CA SER A 199 -3.98 -3.55 -16.39
C SER A 199 -5.41 -3.46 -16.93
N GLN A 200 -6.37 -3.08 -16.07
CA GLN A 200 -7.80 -3.03 -16.38
C GLN A 200 -8.25 -1.61 -16.73
N GLY A 201 -8.88 -1.47 -17.90
CA GLY A 201 -9.59 -0.26 -18.29
C GLY A 201 -8.71 0.97 -18.48
N ASP A 202 -9.35 2.12 -18.52
CA ASP A 202 -8.65 3.41 -18.46
C ASP A 202 -8.34 3.74 -16.99
N TYR A 203 -7.27 3.15 -16.45
CA TYR A 203 -6.83 3.34 -15.07
C TYR A 203 -6.39 4.79 -14.77
N ARG A 204 -6.38 5.66 -15.78
CA ARG A 204 -6.03 7.08 -15.65
C ARG A 204 -7.18 7.96 -15.20
N THR A 205 -8.40 7.42 -15.12
CA THR A 205 -9.60 8.22 -14.83
C THR A 205 -9.78 8.64 -13.37
N GLU A 206 -9.03 8.05 -12.43
CA GLU A 206 -9.22 8.28 -10.99
C GLU A 206 -8.21 9.27 -10.37
N THR A 207 -7.45 9.95 -11.18
CA THR A 207 -6.47 10.95 -10.76
C THR A 207 -7.08 12.33 -10.59
N LEU A 208 -6.25 13.35 -10.63
CA LEU A 208 -6.62 14.78 -10.63
C LEU A 208 -7.73 15.15 -11.62
N ASN A 209 -8.11 14.27 -12.56
CA ASN A 209 -9.28 14.44 -13.42
C ASN A 209 -10.60 14.59 -12.66
N SER A 210 -10.73 14.07 -11.45
CA SER A 210 -11.90 14.27 -10.60
C SER A 210 -11.92 15.66 -9.95
N VAL A 211 -10.75 16.29 -9.85
CA VAL A 211 -10.63 17.69 -9.45
C VAL A 211 -10.68 18.50 -10.74
N LYS A 212 -11.79 19.20 -11.00
CA LYS A 212 -11.86 20.17 -12.10
C LYS A 212 -10.66 21.10 -11.95
N MET A 213 -9.65 20.95 -12.83
CA MET A 213 -8.50 21.83 -12.82
C MET A 213 -9.00 23.26 -12.93
N PRO A 214 -8.62 24.14 -11.99
CA PRO A 214 -8.95 25.55 -12.08
C PRO A 214 -8.41 26.07 -13.41
N SER A 215 -9.10 27.01 -14.00
CA SER A 215 -8.97 27.47 -15.39
C SER A 215 -7.57 27.29 -15.98
N GLY A 216 -7.45 26.59 -17.08
CA GLY A 216 -6.16 26.36 -17.77
C GLY A 216 -5.43 27.64 -18.23
N LYS A 217 -5.92 28.83 -17.85
CA LYS A 217 -5.35 30.12 -18.15
C LYS A 217 -4.06 30.43 -17.40
N VAL A 218 -3.91 29.92 -16.16
CA VAL A 218 -2.71 30.14 -15.36
C VAL A 218 -1.83 28.90 -15.32
N TYR A 219 -2.40 27.73 -15.06
CA TYR A 219 -1.65 26.50 -14.91
C TYR A 219 -0.82 26.15 -16.16
N LYS A 220 -1.47 26.01 -17.32
CA LYS A 220 -0.78 25.60 -18.55
C LYS A 220 0.34 26.55 -19.00
N PRO A 221 0.12 27.89 -19.02
CA PRO A 221 1.20 28.83 -19.35
C PRO A 221 2.36 28.77 -18.34
N ALA A 222 2.08 28.62 -17.03
CA ALA A 222 3.12 28.52 -16.01
C ALA A 222 3.98 27.26 -16.18
N VAL A 223 3.36 26.11 -16.38
CA VAL A 223 4.04 24.83 -16.65
C VAL A 223 4.90 24.93 -17.93
N LYS A 224 4.36 25.50 -19.01
CA LYS A 224 5.06 25.69 -20.25
C LYS A 224 6.26 26.65 -20.11
N SER A 225 6.08 27.79 -19.44
CA SER A 225 7.16 28.76 -19.25
C SER A 225 8.32 28.20 -18.40
N ALA A 226 8.05 27.24 -17.58
CA ALA A 226 9.04 26.55 -16.75
C ALA A 226 9.62 25.29 -17.41
N ASN A 227 9.25 24.98 -18.67
CA ASN A 227 9.62 23.74 -19.37
C ASN A 227 9.31 22.46 -18.57
N ALA A 228 8.17 22.44 -17.84
CA ALA A 228 7.78 21.35 -16.96
C ALA A 228 6.75 20.38 -17.61
N GLU A 229 6.59 20.42 -18.93
CA GLU A 229 5.59 19.64 -19.69
C GLU A 229 5.94 18.14 -19.81
N SER A 230 7.10 17.72 -19.30
CA SER A 230 7.55 16.31 -19.33
C SER A 230 6.73 15.38 -18.44
N ILE A 231 6.00 15.91 -17.48
CA ILE A 231 5.03 15.18 -16.66
C ILE A 231 3.64 15.77 -16.87
N ASN A 232 2.60 14.92 -16.77
CA ASN A 232 1.24 15.38 -17.04
C ASN A 232 0.25 14.90 -15.95
N PRO A 233 0.17 15.61 -14.80
CA PRO A 233 -0.71 15.24 -13.70
C PRO A 233 -2.20 15.22 -14.06
N GLU A 234 -2.60 15.82 -15.19
CA GLU A 234 -3.98 15.78 -15.68
C GLU A 234 -4.33 14.43 -16.33
N LYS A 235 -3.35 13.65 -16.79
CA LYS A 235 -3.55 12.44 -17.59
C LYS A 235 -2.97 11.19 -16.98
N GLU A 236 -2.03 11.31 -16.06
CA GLU A 236 -1.32 10.22 -15.45
C GLU A 236 -1.94 9.90 -14.09
N ASN A 237 -2.00 8.63 -13.71
CA ASN A 237 -2.45 8.29 -12.38
C ASN A 237 -1.34 8.50 -11.33
N GLY A 238 -1.70 8.47 -10.05
CA GLY A 238 -0.75 8.72 -8.96
C GLY A 238 0.46 7.78 -8.96
N PHE A 239 0.30 6.55 -9.46
CA PHE A 239 1.39 5.59 -9.58
C PHE A 239 2.29 5.87 -10.79
N GLU A 240 1.75 6.26 -11.94
CA GLU A 240 2.55 6.70 -13.11
C GLU A 240 3.40 7.92 -12.76
N LEU A 241 2.79 8.89 -12.06
CA LEU A 241 3.51 10.08 -11.57
C LEU A 241 4.63 9.70 -10.59
N LEU A 242 4.44 8.68 -9.74
CA LEU A 242 5.50 8.17 -8.88
C LEU A 242 6.67 7.61 -9.72
N ILE A 243 6.38 6.84 -10.77
CA ILE A 243 7.41 6.33 -11.70
C ILE A 243 8.18 7.48 -12.35
N ASP A 244 7.48 8.53 -12.78
CA ASP A 244 8.13 9.71 -13.37
C ASP A 244 9.04 10.43 -12.37
N TYR A 245 8.57 10.59 -11.12
CA TYR A 245 9.40 11.16 -10.05
C TYR A 245 10.66 10.33 -9.80
N LEU A 246 10.56 9.01 -9.85
CA LEU A 246 11.67 8.09 -9.60
C LEU A 246 12.66 8.02 -10.78
N SER A 247 12.22 8.31 -12.00
CA SER A 247 13.03 8.17 -13.23
C SER A 247 13.69 9.45 -13.68
N ILE A 248 13.05 10.62 -13.49
CA ILE A 248 13.48 11.90 -14.05
C ILE A 248 14.55 12.52 -13.13
N PRO A 249 15.74 12.86 -13.63
CA PRO A 249 16.70 13.66 -12.89
C PRO A 249 16.08 15.03 -12.52
N ASN A 250 16.24 15.45 -11.27
CA ASN A 250 15.65 16.70 -10.75
C ASN A 250 14.12 16.79 -10.82
N ALA A 251 13.44 15.65 -10.77
CA ALA A 251 11.96 15.56 -10.75
C ALA A 251 11.33 16.49 -9.70
N GLU A 252 12.01 16.69 -8.57
CA GLU A 252 11.56 17.59 -7.49
C GLU A 252 11.16 18.96 -8.02
N ASP A 253 11.99 19.60 -8.85
CA ASP A 253 11.72 20.95 -9.35
C ASP A 253 10.51 20.97 -10.28
N LEU A 254 10.34 19.92 -11.09
CA LEU A 254 9.17 19.76 -11.96
C LEU A 254 7.89 19.64 -11.15
N PHE A 255 7.87 18.74 -10.15
CA PHE A 255 6.70 18.54 -9.30
C PHE A 255 6.36 19.77 -8.46
N VAL A 256 7.36 20.48 -7.94
CA VAL A 256 7.16 21.76 -7.22
C VAL A 256 6.57 22.81 -8.15
N THR A 257 7.02 22.87 -9.40
CA THR A 257 6.48 23.78 -10.41
C THR A 257 5.01 23.49 -10.70
N HIS A 258 4.65 22.22 -10.90
CA HIS A 258 3.26 21.82 -11.09
C HIS A 258 2.40 22.15 -9.86
N ALA A 259 2.86 21.85 -8.65
CA ALA A 259 2.14 22.15 -7.42
C ALA A 259 1.91 23.66 -7.22
N ARG A 260 2.93 24.49 -7.49
CA ARG A 260 2.80 25.94 -7.41
C ARG A 260 1.85 26.50 -8.47
N SER A 261 1.97 26.04 -9.71
CA SER A 261 1.08 26.46 -10.80
C SER A 261 -0.37 26.07 -10.53
N PHE A 262 -0.59 24.91 -9.94
CA PHE A 262 -1.90 24.47 -9.52
C PHE A 262 -2.48 25.35 -8.38
N ALA A 263 -1.69 25.61 -7.33
CA ALA A 263 -2.09 26.50 -6.25
C ALA A 263 -2.44 27.93 -6.72
N MET A 264 -1.63 28.47 -7.61
CA MET A 264 -1.89 29.80 -8.22
C MET A 264 -3.19 29.80 -9.01
N SER A 265 -3.50 28.73 -9.74
CA SER A 265 -4.74 28.65 -10.51
C SER A 265 -6.00 28.51 -9.65
N ILE A 266 -5.87 27.93 -8.43
CA ILE A 266 -6.96 27.91 -7.46
C ILE A 266 -7.23 29.31 -6.93
N VAL A 267 -6.17 30.05 -6.56
CA VAL A 267 -6.31 31.40 -6.01
C VAL A 267 -6.92 32.38 -7.05
N GLU A 268 -6.59 32.22 -8.34
CA GLU A 268 -7.19 33.05 -9.39
C GLU A 268 -8.65 32.73 -9.66
N ALA A 269 -9.06 31.48 -9.40
CA ALA A 269 -10.43 31.03 -9.64
C ALA A 269 -11.38 31.33 -8.44
N ALA A 270 -10.87 31.73 -7.29
CA ALA A 270 -11.61 32.11 -6.09
C ALA A 270 -11.96 33.59 -6.09
#